data_5590f81238bf531891488cd18d858f0d
#
_entry.id   5590f81238bf531891488cd18d858f0d
#
_cell.length_a   1.000
_cell.length_b   1.000
_cell.length_c   1.000
_cell.angle_alpha   90.00
_cell.angle_beta   90.00
_cell.angle_gamma   90.00
#
_symmetry.space_group_name_H-M   'P 1'
#
loop_
_entity.id
_entity.type
_entity.pdbx_description
1 polymer ?
#
loop_
_entity_poly.entity_id
_entity_poly.type
_entity_poly.pdbx_seq_one_letter_code
_entity_poly.pdbx_strand_id
1 'polypeptide(L)'
;MAEENKEKNIKENDKKEEVKENKTAIDKKQEKSNENVKKTEKKEENKKFEPVKEDKSSNAKVKKEKPKKEKAPKEKKEKKGVAIRIIVTVIILLAIIGLIYLAIPSPEKVVNNVFSDLKKGDFQNIEQYVNYNELVEDTGMNTDSETEMTQEEIDKEKLLYEDLEWKIKSVEKEENTATVEVETTNKDYKTIFNNYFQTLIQKVFSNEDLSDEQIENSFVEELQKEDIEKVTTTQTLTLTKQDGKWRLVVDDSLKNAIYPGLEDAINSINNIVG
;
A
#
# COMPACT_ATOMS: atom_id res chain seq x y z
N MET A 1 23.81 -22.14 42.00
CA MET A 1 22.36 -22.46 41.84
C MET A 1 21.39 -21.46 42.47
N ALA A 2 21.66 -20.86 43.63
CA ALA A 2 20.72 -19.88 44.23
C ALA A 2 20.85 -18.44 43.64
N GLU A 3 22.01 -18.06 43.14
CA GLU A 3 22.24 -16.74 42.52
C GLU A 3 21.77 -16.68 41.06
N GLU A 4 21.90 -17.76 40.29
CA GLU A 4 21.42 -17.84 38.92
C GLU A 4 19.90 -17.72 38.79
N ASN A 5 19.14 -18.19 39.78
CA ASN A 5 17.69 -18.06 39.80
C ASN A 5 17.22 -16.64 40.19
N LYS A 6 18.07 -15.84 40.83
CA LYS A 6 17.72 -14.44 41.13
C LYS A 6 17.88 -13.52 39.92
N GLU A 7 18.90 -13.72 39.11
CA GLU A 7 19.11 -12.92 37.87
C GLU A 7 18.04 -13.21 36.80
N LYS A 8 17.58 -14.46 36.67
CA LYS A 8 16.48 -14.79 35.72
C LYS A 8 15.16 -14.14 36.12
N ASN A 9 14.85 -14.08 37.41
CA ASN A 9 13.61 -13.44 37.88
C ASN A 9 13.61 -11.91 37.72
N ILE A 10 14.78 -11.27 37.79
CA ILE A 10 14.89 -9.80 37.60
C ILE A 10 14.67 -9.47 36.10
N LYS A 11 15.29 -10.20 35.18
CA LYS A 11 15.12 -10.01 33.72
C LYS A 11 13.69 -10.28 33.22
N GLU A 12 12.97 -11.17 33.87
CA GLU A 12 11.58 -11.47 33.48
C GLU A 12 10.60 -10.41 34.02
N ASN A 13 10.89 -9.77 35.15
CA ASN A 13 10.07 -8.66 35.65
C ASN A 13 10.28 -7.36 34.86
N ASP A 14 11.51 -7.04 34.46
CA ASP A 14 11.81 -5.86 33.65
C ASP A 14 11.10 -5.93 32.29
N LYS A 15 11.09 -7.11 31.64
CA LYS A 15 10.33 -7.32 30.37
C LYS A 15 8.81 -7.17 30.54
N LYS A 16 8.24 -7.53 31.69
CA LYS A 16 6.79 -7.38 31.95
C LYS A 16 6.39 -5.94 32.24
N GLU A 17 7.29 -5.10 32.77
CA GLU A 17 7.04 -3.67 32.95
C GLU A 17 7.12 -2.90 31.65
N GLU A 18 8.09 -3.18 30.78
CA GLU A 18 8.24 -2.54 29.47
C GLU A 18 7.03 -2.80 28.54
N VAL A 19 6.48 -4.01 28.55
CA VAL A 19 5.28 -4.36 27.79
C VAL A 19 4.04 -3.65 28.33
N LYS A 20 3.95 -3.36 29.63
CA LYS A 20 2.82 -2.61 30.22
C LYS A 20 2.88 -1.12 29.90
N GLU A 21 4.06 -0.50 29.90
CA GLU A 21 4.21 0.91 29.51
C GLU A 21 3.89 1.16 28.04
N ASN A 22 4.33 0.28 27.14
CA ASN A 22 4.00 0.38 25.72
C ASN A 22 2.49 0.23 25.42
N LYS A 23 1.80 -0.64 26.15
CA LYS A 23 0.35 -0.81 25.97
C LYS A 23 -0.45 0.42 26.41
N THR A 24 -0.01 1.10 27.48
CA THR A 24 -0.63 2.34 28.00
C THR A 24 -0.39 3.55 27.09
N ALA A 25 0.73 3.55 26.32
CA ALA A 25 1.05 4.60 25.37
C ALA A 25 0.21 4.49 24.07
N ILE A 26 -0.13 3.27 23.66
CA ILE A 26 -0.96 3.01 22.47
C ILE A 26 -2.42 3.40 22.74
N ASP A 27 -2.97 3.05 23.89
CA ASP A 27 -4.35 3.40 24.27
C ASP A 27 -4.58 4.92 24.40
N LYS A 28 -3.59 5.67 24.90
CA LYS A 28 -3.66 7.14 24.98
C LYS A 28 -3.57 7.85 23.61
N LYS A 29 -2.98 7.20 22.61
CA LYS A 29 -2.88 7.75 21.25
C LYS A 29 -4.17 7.55 20.43
N GLN A 30 -4.92 6.48 20.71
CA GLN A 30 -6.22 6.22 20.10
C GLN A 30 -7.34 7.10 20.65
N GLU A 31 -7.33 7.44 21.95
CA GLU A 31 -8.33 8.36 22.53
C GLU A 31 -8.20 9.80 22.00
N LYS A 32 -6.99 10.29 21.72
CA LYS A 32 -6.79 11.65 21.16
C LYS A 32 -7.18 11.77 19.68
N SER A 33 -7.21 10.70 18.92
CA SER A 33 -7.63 10.69 17.51
C SER A 33 -9.15 10.76 17.35
N ASN A 34 -9.92 10.19 18.30
CA ASN A 34 -11.37 10.18 18.25
C ASN A 34 -12.04 11.48 18.75
N GLU A 35 -11.34 12.31 19.50
CA GLU A 35 -11.87 13.62 19.97
C GLU A 35 -11.87 14.70 18.91
N ASN A 36 -10.97 14.62 17.92
CA ASN A 36 -10.88 15.61 16.84
C ASN A 36 -11.90 15.42 15.71
N VAL A 37 -12.48 14.22 15.55
CA VAL A 37 -13.49 13.95 14.51
C VAL A 37 -14.89 14.44 14.93
N LYS A 38 -15.19 14.57 16.23
CA LYS A 38 -16.49 15.03 16.73
C LYS A 38 -16.70 16.55 16.73
N LYS A 39 -15.70 17.35 16.43
CA LYS A 39 -15.76 18.82 16.51
C LYS A 39 -16.03 19.52 15.17
N THR A 40 -16.05 18.79 14.06
CA THR A 40 -16.21 19.36 12.71
C THR A 40 -17.63 19.24 12.14
N GLU A 41 -18.53 18.47 12.76
CA GLU A 41 -19.89 18.23 12.23
C GLU A 41 -21.00 19.11 12.81
N LYS A 42 -20.69 20.24 13.46
CA LYS A 42 -21.71 21.09 14.08
C LYS A 42 -21.66 22.55 13.67
N LYS A 43 -21.57 22.84 12.35
CA LYS A 43 -21.64 24.25 11.89
C LYS A 43 -22.18 24.43 10.47
N GLU A 44 -23.21 23.73 10.07
CA GLU A 44 -24.02 24.09 8.89
C GLU A 44 -25.46 23.63 9.08
N GLU A 45 -26.22 24.45 9.78
CA GLU A 45 -27.68 24.50 9.65
C GLU A 45 -28.17 25.82 10.23
N ASN A 46 -28.52 26.76 9.39
CA ASN A 46 -29.67 27.70 9.47
C ASN A 46 -29.42 28.95 8.63
N LYS A 47 -29.95 28.98 7.43
CA LYS A 47 -30.47 30.21 6.86
C LYS A 47 -31.79 29.95 6.12
N LYS A 48 -32.85 30.25 6.81
CA LYS A 48 -34.24 30.17 6.42
C LYS A 48 -34.60 31.33 5.47
N PHE A 49 -35.22 31.00 4.39
CA PHE A 49 -35.92 31.93 3.48
C PHE A 49 -37.16 32.49 4.15
N GLU A 50 -37.41 33.78 3.96
CA GLU A 50 -38.78 34.34 3.99
C GLU A 50 -38.97 35.43 2.90
N PRO A 51 -40.22 35.59 2.37
CA PRO A 51 -40.47 36.22 1.08
C PRO A 51 -40.92 37.67 1.19
N VAL A 52 -40.58 38.45 0.16
CA VAL A 52 -41.01 39.86 0.01
C VAL A 52 -42.39 39.92 -0.67
N LYS A 53 -43.31 40.64 -0.04
CA LYS A 53 -44.61 41.03 -0.57
C LYS A 53 -44.50 42.29 -1.39
N GLU A 54 -45.23 42.32 -2.50
CA GLU A 54 -45.58 43.47 -3.30
C GLU A 54 -46.36 44.50 -2.48
N ASP A 55 -46.21 45.79 -2.78
CA ASP A 55 -47.33 46.67 -2.86
C ASP A 55 -47.08 47.86 -3.79
N LYS A 56 -48.18 48.21 -4.51
CA LYS A 56 -48.37 49.27 -5.53
C LYS A 56 -48.60 50.61 -4.89
N SER A 57 -48.24 51.69 -5.54
CA SER A 57 -49.16 52.85 -5.82
C SER A 57 -48.46 54.02 -6.52
N SER A 58 -48.89 54.24 -7.69
CA SER A 58 -49.22 55.50 -8.42
C SER A 58 -48.80 56.84 -7.82
N ASN A 59 -48.15 57.72 -8.57
CA ASN A 59 -48.84 58.91 -9.13
C ASN A 59 -47.97 59.76 -10.10
N ALA A 60 -48.63 60.31 -11.10
CA ALA A 60 -48.13 61.09 -12.19
C ALA A 60 -47.77 62.57 -11.81
N LYS A 61 -46.80 63.15 -12.54
CA LYS A 61 -46.98 64.45 -13.24
C LYS A 61 -45.71 64.94 -13.97
N VAL A 62 -45.79 64.98 -15.29
CA VAL A 62 -45.64 66.09 -16.20
C VAL A 62 -44.35 66.91 -16.29
N LYS A 63 -43.76 66.75 -17.50
CA LYS A 63 -43.02 67.68 -18.39
C LYS A 63 -41.87 68.53 -17.88
N LYS A 64 -40.70 68.32 -18.54
CA LYS A 64 -40.07 69.32 -19.43
C LYS A 64 -38.96 68.70 -20.27
N GLU A 65 -39.10 68.77 -21.58
CA GLU A 65 -38.10 68.51 -22.60
C GLU A 65 -36.90 69.45 -22.50
N LYS A 66 -35.68 68.93 -22.64
CA LYS A 66 -34.48 69.63 -23.18
C LYS A 66 -33.56 68.66 -23.87
N PRO A 67 -32.68 69.05 -24.80
CA PRO A 67 -32.46 68.36 -26.06
C PRO A 67 -31.37 67.30 -25.97
N LYS A 68 -31.48 66.29 -26.88
CA LYS A 68 -30.55 65.26 -27.19
C LYS A 68 -29.10 65.76 -27.40
N LYS A 69 -28.15 65.24 -26.61
CA LYS A 69 -26.78 65.06 -27.05
C LYS A 69 -26.59 63.61 -27.35
N GLU A 70 -26.36 63.27 -28.62
CA GLU A 70 -25.93 61.97 -29.08
C GLU A 70 -24.64 61.67 -28.41
N LYS A 71 -24.62 60.59 -27.57
CA LYS A 71 -23.42 59.94 -27.12
C LYS A 71 -23.22 58.77 -28.03
N ALA A 72 -22.09 58.76 -28.74
CA ALA A 72 -21.57 57.64 -29.54
C ALA A 72 -21.63 56.29 -28.80
N PRO A 73 -21.88 55.18 -29.49
CA PRO A 73 -21.96 53.85 -28.87
C PRO A 73 -20.60 53.46 -28.33
N LYS A 74 -20.48 53.38 -27.01
CA LYS A 74 -19.31 52.77 -26.37
C LYS A 74 -19.25 51.30 -26.74
N GLU A 75 -18.20 50.94 -27.47
CA GLU A 75 -17.87 49.54 -27.86
C GLU A 75 -17.84 48.59 -26.64
N LYS A 76 -18.82 47.69 -26.61
CA LYS A 76 -18.83 46.53 -25.68
C LYS A 76 -17.95 45.40 -26.23
N LYS A 77 -16.68 45.63 -26.54
CA LYS A 77 -15.79 44.61 -27.14
C LYS A 77 -14.89 43.88 -26.17
N GLU A 78 -14.71 44.34 -24.93
CA GLU A 78 -13.71 43.71 -24.04
C GLU A 78 -14.19 42.53 -23.20
N LYS A 79 -15.49 42.39 -22.92
CA LYS A 79 -15.97 41.32 -22.03
C LYS A 79 -16.00 39.91 -22.66
N LYS A 80 -16.07 39.78 -23.97
CA LYS A 80 -16.09 38.46 -24.64
C LYS A 80 -14.73 37.79 -24.64
N GLY A 81 -13.62 38.53 -24.73
CA GLY A 81 -12.27 37.96 -24.74
C GLY A 81 -11.84 37.40 -23.39
N VAL A 82 -12.29 38.00 -22.28
CA VAL A 82 -11.98 37.49 -20.92
C VAL A 82 -12.76 36.21 -20.63
N ALA A 83 -14.04 36.14 -21.00
CA ALA A 83 -14.84 34.92 -20.81
C ALA A 83 -14.28 33.74 -21.60
N ILE A 84 -13.81 33.93 -22.85
CA ILE A 84 -13.21 32.89 -23.66
C ILE A 84 -11.88 32.41 -23.04
N ARG A 85 -11.04 33.32 -22.52
CA ARG A 85 -9.78 32.93 -21.84
C ARG A 85 -10.05 32.09 -20.59
N ILE A 86 -11.03 32.43 -19.77
CA ILE A 86 -11.41 31.66 -18.58
C ILE A 86 -11.88 30.24 -18.98
N ILE A 87 -12.75 30.15 -20.01
CA ILE A 87 -13.22 28.83 -20.50
C ILE A 87 -12.07 27.96 -20.98
N VAL A 88 -11.14 28.53 -21.77
CA VAL A 88 -9.95 27.78 -22.25
C VAL A 88 -9.07 27.34 -21.08
N THR A 89 -8.85 28.19 -20.07
CA THR A 89 -8.07 27.81 -18.88
C THR A 89 -8.74 26.67 -18.11
N VAL A 90 -10.06 26.69 -17.94
CA VAL A 90 -10.81 25.61 -17.28
C VAL A 90 -10.71 24.30 -18.06
N ILE A 91 -10.81 24.35 -19.40
CA ILE A 91 -10.65 23.15 -20.24
C ILE A 91 -9.25 22.56 -20.12
N ILE A 92 -8.20 23.41 -20.09
CA ILE A 92 -6.81 22.97 -19.91
C ILE A 92 -6.64 22.33 -18.53
N LEU A 93 -7.17 22.93 -17.47
CA LEU A 93 -7.12 22.36 -16.12
C LEU A 93 -7.82 21.01 -16.04
N LEU A 94 -9.02 20.88 -16.63
CA LEU A 94 -9.74 19.61 -16.69
C LEU A 94 -8.98 18.56 -17.50
N ALA A 95 -8.33 18.95 -18.59
CA ALA A 95 -7.49 18.05 -19.37
C ALA A 95 -6.27 17.57 -18.56
N ILE A 96 -5.60 18.46 -17.82
CA ILE A 96 -4.47 18.10 -16.93
C ILE A 96 -4.94 17.15 -15.82
N ILE A 97 -6.06 17.44 -15.16
CA ILE A 97 -6.65 16.56 -14.15
C ILE A 97 -6.97 15.19 -14.75
N GLY A 98 -7.57 15.16 -15.94
CA GLY A 98 -7.86 13.93 -16.68
C GLY A 98 -6.61 13.12 -17.00
N LEU A 99 -5.53 13.77 -17.44
CA LEU A 99 -4.23 13.10 -17.69
C LEU A 99 -3.61 12.54 -16.42
N ILE A 100 -3.66 13.26 -15.30
CA ILE A 100 -3.18 12.78 -13.99
C ILE A 100 -3.99 11.56 -13.56
N TYR A 101 -5.32 11.59 -13.72
CA TYR A 101 -6.19 10.48 -13.36
C TYR A 101 -5.93 9.21 -14.20
N LEU A 102 -5.60 9.38 -15.49
CA LEU A 102 -5.23 8.29 -16.40
C LEU A 102 -3.82 7.75 -16.13
N ALA A 103 -2.93 8.56 -15.52
CA ALA A 103 -1.57 8.16 -15.18
C ALA A 103 -1.49 7.28 -13.93
N ILE A 104 -2.52 7.31 -13.04
CA ILE A 104 -2.56 6.48 -11.83
C ILE A 104 -2.93 5.04 -12.24
N PRO A 105 -2.06 4.05 -11.95
CA PRO A 105 -2.37 2.66 -12.25
C PRO A 105 -3.66 2.22 -11.53
N SER A 106 -4.49 1.40 -12.19
CA SER A 106 -5.62 0.73 -11.54
C SER A 106 -5.11 -0.33 -10.54
N PRO A 107 -5.92 -0.77 -9.54
CA PRO A 107 -5.54 -1.86 -8.64
C PRO A 107 -5.03 -3.10 -9.36
N GLU A 108 -5.72 -3.54 -10.42
CA GLU A 108 -5.31 -4.64 -11.28
C GLU A 108 -3.91 -4.41 -11.89
N LYS A 109 -3.66 -3.19 -12.39
CA LYS A 109 -2.37 -2.85 -12.97
C LYS A 109 -1.26 -2.82 -11.92
N VAL A 110 -1.55 -2.42 -10.68
CA VAL A 110 -0.60 -2.47 -9.57
C VAL A 110 -0.20 -3.92 -9.28
N VAL A 111 -1.15 -4.84 -9.13
CA VAL A 111 -0.86 -6.28 -8.93
C VAL A 111 -0.02 -6.84 -10.08
N ASN A 112 -0.42 -6.56 -11.34
CA ASN A 112 0.35 -7.00 -12.50
C ASN A 112 1.77 -6.44 -12.52
N ASN A 113 1.96 -5.17 -12.16
CA ASN A 113 3.29 -4.56 -12.10
C ASN A 113 4.15 -5.22 -11.03
N VAL A 114 3.64 -5.36 -9.79
CA VAL A 114 4.38 -5.99 -8.69
C VAL A 114 4.82 -7.39 -9.07
N PHE A 115 3.92 -8.27 -9.53
CA PHE A 115 4.29 -9.63 -9.89
C PHE A 115 5.23 -9.71 -11.09
N SER A 116 5.06 -8.82 -12.08
CA SER A 116 5.96 -8.72 -13.23
C SER A 116 7.35 -8.24 -12.83
N ASP A 117 7.44 -7.26 -11.92
CA ASP A 117 8.71 -6.68 -11.51
C ASP A 117 9.46 -7.62 -10.56
N LEU A 118 8.76 -8.36 -9.65
CA LEU A 118 9.31 -9.47 -8.88
C LEU A 118 9.98 -10.49 -9.83
N LYS A 119 9.25 -10.96 -10.82
CA LYS A 119 9.76 -11.97 -11.78
C LYS A 119 10.97 -11.48 -12.60
N LYS A 120 11.08 -10.17 -12.84
CA LYS A 120 12.21 -9.56 -13.55
C LYS A 120 13.41 -9.26 -12.66
N GLY A 121 13.21 -9.20 -11.34
CA GLY A 121 14.21 -8.70 -10.39
C GLY A 121 14.31 -7.18 -10.35
N ASP A 122 13.24 -6.45 -10.74
CA ASP A 122 13.19 -4.99 -10.67
C ASP A 122 12.62 -4.55 -9.31
N PHE A 123 13.38 -4.88 -8.25
CA PHE A 123 12.94 -4.68 -6.86
C PHE A 123 12.84 -3.20 -6.47
N GLN A 124 13.61 -2.31 -7.09
CA GLN A 124 13.51 -0.88 -6.87
C GLN A 124 12.18 -0.30 -7.38
N ASN A 125 11.66 -0.81 -8.50
CA ASN A 125 10.39 -0.35 -9.05
C ASN A 125 9.18 -0.79 -8.22
N ILE A 126 9.31 -1.88 -7.46
CA ILE A 126 8.25 -2.45 -6.63
C ILE A 126 7.90 -1.54 -5.45
N GLU A 127 8.88 -0.84 -4.86
CA GLU A 127 8.72 0.01 -3.68
C GLU A 127 7.62 1.09 -3.83
N GLN A 128 7.33 1.52 -5.03
CA GLN A 128 6.23 2.44 -5.26
C GLN A 128 4.84 1.81 -5.07
N TYR A 129 4.73 0.48 -5.08
CA TYR A 129 3.48 -0.29 -5.03
C TYR A 129 3.31 -1.13 -3.77
N VAL A 130 4.40 -1.57 -3.14
CA VAL A 130 4.40 -2.43 -1.96
C VAL A 130 5.65 -2.15 -1.13
N ASN A 131 5.63 -2.43 0.17
CA ASN A 131 6.84 -2.44 1.00
C ASN A 131 7.57 -3.77 0.75
N TYR A 132 8.67 -3.72 -0.02
CA TYR A 132 9.40 -4.91 -0.44
C TYR A 132 10.10 -5.60 0.73
N ASN A 133 10.70 -4.84 1.64
CA ASN A 133 11.37 -5.40 2.82
C ASN A 133 10.41 -6.21 3.70
N GLU A 134 9.19 -5.68 3.93
CA GLU A 134 8.15 -6.39 4.68
C GLU A 134 7.67 -7.67 3.95
N LEU A 135 7.68 -7.64 2.61
CA LEU A 135 7.28 -8.78 1.79
C LEU A 135 8.27 -9.96 1.92
N VAL A 136 9.57 -9.68 2.01
CA VAL A 136 10.63 -10.71 2.05
C VAL A 136 11.09 -11.07 3.45
N GLU A 137 10.61 -10.39 4.49
CA GLU A 137 11.03 -10.58 5.88
C GLU A 137 11.01 -12.06 6.32
N ASP A 138 9.96 -12.80 5.95
CA ASP A 138 9.78 -14.21 6.34
C ASP A 138 10.63 -15.19 5.51
N THR A 139 11.23 -14.75 4.42
CA THR A 139 12.07 -15.62 3.57
C THR A 139 13.48 -15.81 4.14
N GLY A 140 13.87 -14.98 5.13
CA GLY A 140 15.24 -14.95 5.67
C GLY A 140 16.25 -14.33 4.71
N MET A 141 15.83 -13.82 3.57
CA MET A 141 16.67 -13.02 2.69
C MET A 141 16.81 -11.63 3.29
N ASN A 142 18.04 -11.28 3.68
CA ASN A 142 18.33 -10.03 4.35
C ASN A 142 18.55 -8.94 3.29
N THR A 143 17.54 -8.13 3.04
CA THR A 143 17.70 -6.93 2.25
C THR A 143 18.12 -5.80 3.18
N ASP A 144 19.43 -5.58 3.31
CA ASP A 144 19.93 -4.35 3.96
C ASP A 144 19.47 -3.16 3.12
N SER A 145 18.38 -2.52 3.55
CA SER A 145 17.65 -1.47 2.80
C SER A 145 18.46 -0.18 2.56
N GLU A 146 19.68 -0.10 3.08
CA GLU A 146 20.57 1.07 2.93
C GLU A 146 21.57 0.96 1.77
N THR A 147 21.75 -0.23 1.20
CA THR A 147 22.67 -0.48 0.07
C THR A 147 21.91 -0.92 -1.17
N GLU A 148 22.30 -0.41 -2.34
CA GLU A 148 21.79 -0.94 -3.61
C GLU A 148 22.24 -2.41 -3.74
N MET A 149 21.29 -3.30 -4.03
CA MET A 149 21.55 -4.72 -4.26
C MET A 149 22.54 -4.90 -5.41
N THR A 150 23.51 -5.75 -5.23
CA THR A 150 24.41 -6.18 -6.30
C THR A 150 23.67 -7.06 -7.32
N GLN A 151 24.22 -7.20 -8.52
CA GLN A 151 23.61 -8.07 -9.53
C GLN A 151 23.53 -9.53 -9.07
N GLU A 152 24.49 -9.99 -8.28
CA GLU A 152 24.49 -11.34 -7.71
C GLU A 152 23.36 -11.55 -6.72
N GLU A 153 23.11 -10.60 -5.83
CA GLU A 153 21.98 -10.61 -4.89
C GLU A 153 20.64 -10.58 -5.64
N ILE A 154 20.50 -9.73 -6.65
CA ILE A 154 19.30 -9.69 -7.50
C ILE A 154 19.07 -11.04 -8.19
N ASP A 155 20.11 -11.66 -8.71
CA ASP A 155 19.99 -12.95 -9.42
C ASP A 155 19.61 -14.08 -8.46
N LYS A 156 20.12 -14.09 -7.22
CA LYS A 156 19.72 -15.04 -6.16
C LYS A 156 18.27 -14.84 -5.75
N GLU A 157 17.90 -13.60 -5.46
CA GLU A 157 16.54 -13.27 -5.00
C GLU A 157 15.48 -13.51 -6.08
N LYS A 158 15.83 -13.33 -7.32
CA LYS A 158 14.97 -13.62 -8.47
C LYS A 158 14.55 -15.10 -8.56
N LEU A 159 15.34 -16.02 -8.01
CA LEU A 159 15.00 -17.46 -7.96
C LEU A 159 13.68 -17.72 -7.21
N LEU A 160 13.32 -16.85 -6.27
CA LEU A 160 12.03 -16.91 -5.56
C LEU A 160 10.83 -16.71 -6.50
N TYR A 161 11.01 -15.98 -7.59
CA TYR A 161 9.90 -15.51 -8.42
C TYR A 161 9.93 -16.04 -9.85
N GLU A 162 10.95 -16.80 -10.26
CA GLU A 162 11.10 -17.22 -11.65
C GLU A 162 9.93 -18.05 -12.16
N ASP A 163 9.35 -18.88 -11.27
CA ASP A 163 8.21 -19.75 -11.56
C ASP A 163 6.85 -19.12 -11.25
N LEU A 164 6.83 -17.88 -10.75
CA LEU A 164 5.60 -17.18 -10.40
C LEU A 164 4.77 -16.91 -11.66
N GLU A 165 3.58 -17.49 -11.73
CA GLU A 165 2.56 -17.23 -12.73
C GLU A 165 1.31 -16.70 -12.01
N TRP A 166 0.54 -15.83 -12.66
CA TRP A 166 -0.67 -15.30 -12.05
C TRP A 166 -1.77 -15.00 -13.06
N LYS A 167 -2.98 -15.03 -12.56
CA LYS A 167 -4.18 -14.67 -13.32
C LYS A 167 -5.16 -13.92 -12.42
N ILE A 168 -5.45 -12.68 -12.73
CA ILE A 168 -6.48 -11.91 -12.05
C ILE A 168 -7.86 -12.45 -12.42
N LYS A 169 -8.67 -12.75 -11.41
CA LYS A 169 -10.03 -13.30 -11.54
C LYS A 169 -11.08 -12.20 -11.43
N SER A 170 -10.98 -11.34 -10.41
CA SER A 170 -11.93 -10.26 -10.16
C SER A 170 -11.25 -9.07 -9.47
N VAL A 171 -11.86 -7.90 -9.59
CA VAL A 171 -11.45 -6.68 -8.93
C VAL A 171 -12.68 -5.98 -8.38
N GLU A 172 -12.69 -5.72 -7.08
CA GLU A 172 -13.68 -4.88 -6.41
C GLU A 172 -13.01 -3.61 -5.94
N LYS A 173 -13.65 -2.46 -6.13
CA LYS A 173 -13.06 -1.16 -5.85
C LYS A 173 -14.02 -0.26 -5.13
N GLU A 174 -13.59 0.27 -4.01
CA GLU A 174 -14.21 1.35 -3.26
C GLU A 174 -13.42 2.66 -3.44
N GLU A 175 -13.73 3.68 -2.67
CA GLU A 175 -13.09 4.99 -2.79
C GLU A 175 -11.58 4.94 -2.47
N ASN A 176 -11.22 4.31 -1.35
CA ASN A 176 -9.84 4.27 -0.83
C ASN A 176 -9.29 2.86 -0.61
N THR A 177 -10.08 1.83 -0.87
CA THR A 177 -9.73 0.42 -0.78
C THR A 177 -10.10 -0.32 -2.05
N ALA A 178 -9.38 -1.37 -2.35
CA ALA A 178 -9.73 -2.30 -3.41
C ALA A 178 -9.29 -3.71 -3.04
N THR A 179 -9.99 -4.69 -3.56
CA THR A 179 -9.60 -6.09 -3.47
C THR A 179 -9.42 -6.66 -4.86
N VAL A 180 -8.39 -7.48 -5.02
CA VAL A 180 -8.07 -8.17 -6.26
C VAL A 180 -7.97 -9.66 -5.97
N GLU A 181 -8.92 -10.43 -6.49
CA GLU A 181 -8.83 -11.88 -6.46
C GLU A 181 -7.87 -12.36 -7.54
N VAL A 182 -6.84 -13.08 -7.13
CA VAL A 182 -5.79 -13.58 -8.03
C VAL A 182 -5.54 -15.05 -7.79
N GLU A 183 -5.42 -15.79 -8.88
CA GLU A 183 -4.89 -17.17 -8.89
C GLU A 183 -3.40 -17.06 -9.22
N THR A 184 -2.57 -17.61 -8.35
CA THR A 184 -1.11 -17.64 -8.53
C THR A 184 -0.62 -19.08 -8.53
N THR A 185 0.46 -19.33 -9.26
CA THR A 185 1.19 -20.60 -9.25
C THR A 185 2.67 -20.28 -9.03
N ASN A 186 3.29 -20.91 -8.04
CA ASN A 186 4.72 -20.80 -7.78
C ASN A 186 5.25 -22.12 -7.16
N LYS A 187 6.56 -22.19 -6.89
CA LYS A 187 7.21 -23.31 -6.19
C LYS A 187 6.52 -23.60 -4.85
N ASP A 188 6.49 -24.86 -4.45
CA ASP A 188 6.02 -25.27 -3.11
C ASP A 188 7.03 -24.86 -2.03
N TYR A 189 6.82 -23.69 -1.46
CA TYR A 189 7.70 -23.15 -0.40
C TYR A 189 7.67 -23.97 0.89
N LYS A 190 6.58 -24.69 1.15
CA LYS A 190 6.53 -25.61 2.27
C LYS A 190 7.59 -26.71 2.13
N THR A 191 7.68 -27.31 0.96
CA THR A 191 8.68 -28.35 0.67
C THR A 191 10.08 -27.79 0.67
N ILE A 192 10.31 -26.63 0.05
CA ILE A 192 11.64 -25.96 0.03
C ILE A 192 12.13 -25.69 1.45
N PHE A 193 11.34 -25.03 2.29
CA PHE A 193 11.75 -24.69 3.65
C PHE A 193 11.92 -25.89 4.55
N ASN A 194 11.09 -26.92 4.42
CA ASN A 194 11.26 -28.15 5.18
C ASN A 194 12.58 -28.86 4.80
N ASN A 195 12.92 -28.96 3.52
CA ASN A 195 14.16 -29.57 3.07
C ASN A 195 15.38 -28.75 3.51
N TYR A 196 15.32 -27.44 3.33
CA TYR A 196 16.35 -26.50 3.78
C TYR A 196 16.61 -26.64 5.28
N PHE A 197 15.55 -26.63 6.11
CA PHE A 197 15.68 -26.77 7.55
C PHE A 197 16.25 -28.12 7.96
N GLN A 198 15.84 -29.22 7.32
CA GLN A 198 16.43 -30.55 7.54
C GLN A 198 17.91 -30.58 7.20
N THR A 199 18.33 -29.94 6.10
CA THR A 199 19.72 -29.81 5.70
C THR A 199 20.54 -29.06 6.74
N LEU A 200 20.03 -27.93 7.27
CA LEU A 200 20.69 -27.18 8.33
C LEU A 200 20.84 -28.02 9.63
N ILE A 201 19.77 -28.69 10.05
CA ILE A 201 19.80 -29.57 11.22
C ILE A 201 20.88 -30.66 11.06
N GLN A 202 20.95 -31.30 9.91
CA GLN A 202 21.95 -32.36 9.65
C GLN A 202 23.38 -31.81 9.74
N LYS A 203 23.65 -30.64 9.17
CA LYS A 203 24.96 -29.98 9.22
C LYS A 203 25.35 -29.63 10.67
N VAL A 204 24.41 -29.05 11.46
CA VAL A 204 24.63 -28.75 12.88
C VAL A 204 24.94 -30.01 13.70
N PHE A 205 24.23 -31.13 13.47
CA PHE A 205 24.49 -32.38 14.15
C PHE A 205 25.80 -33.03 13.73
N SER A 206 26.32 -32.70 12.55
CA SER A 206 27.64 -33.16 12.07
C SER A 206 28.80 -32.33 12.65
N ASN A 207 28.52 -31.38 13.56
CA ASN A 207 29.47 -30.40 14.12
C ASN A 207 30.16 -29.56 13.02
N GLU A 208 29.46 -29.22 11.97
CA GLU A 208 29.92 -28.25 10.98
C GLU A 208 29.63 -26.83 11.50
N ASP A 209 30.66 -25.99 11.55
CA ASP A 209 30.48 -24.54 11.78
C ASP A 209 29.93 -23.94 10.49
N LEU A 210 28.65 -23.52 10.51
CA LEU A 210 27.99 -22.89 9.36
C LEU A 210 28.25 -21.40 9.37
N SER A 211 28.86 -20.90 8.31
CA SER A 211 28.88 -19.46 8.04
C SER A 211 27.54 -18.98 7.47
N ASP A 212 27.26 -17.67 7.57
CA ASP A 212 26.06 -17.07 6.98
C ASP A 212 25.98 -17.36 5.47
N GLU A 213 27.10 -17.30 4.76
CA GLU A 213 27.18 -17.65 3.33
C GLU A 213 26.79 -19.11 3.06
N GLN A 214 27.19 -20.06 3.93
CA GLN A 214 26.81 -21.46 3.76
C GLN A 214 25.33 -21.71 4.04
N ILE A 215 24.77 -20.96 4.98
CA ILE A 215 23.33 -20.99 5.29
C ILE A 215 22.53 -20.48 4.08
N GLU A 216 22.90 -19.32 3.55
CA GLU A 216 22.28 -18.72 2.36
C GLU A 216 22.40 -19.64 1.13
N ASN A 217 23.61 -20.15 0.84
CA ASN A 217 23.83 -21.04 -0.29
C ASN A 217 23.00 -22.33 -0.19
N SER A 218 22.81 -22.87 1.02
CA SER A 218 21.94 -24.04 1.23
C SER A 218 20.48 -23.76 0.84
N PHE A 219 19.98 -22.55 1.08
CA PHE A 219 18.65 -22.15 0.64
C PHE A 219 18.56 -21.98 -0.87
N VAL A 220 19.56 -21.32 -1.47
CA VAL A 220 19.65 -21.17 -2.93
C VAL A 220 19.70 -22.53 -3.64
N GLU A 221 20.47 -23.51 -3.08
CA GLU A 221 20.51 -24.88 -3.60
C GLU A 221 19.12 -25.55 -3.60
N GLU A 222 18.32 -25.34 -2.53
CA GLU A 222 16.96 -25.87 -2.49
C GLU A 222 16.05 -25.20 -3.54
N LEU A 223 16.17 -23.88 -3.75
CA LEU A 223 15.40 -23.16 -4.75
C LEU A 223 15.71 -23.58 -6.20
N GLN A 224 16.92 -24.05 -6.46
CA GLN A 224 17.40 -24.47 -7.79
C GLN A 224 17.09 -25.92 -8.15
N LYS A 225 16.51 -26.72 -7.25
CA LYS A 225 16.14 -28.09 -7.55
C LYS A 225 15.06 -28.16 -8.64
N GLU A 226 15.30 -29.01 -9.63
CA GLU A 226 14.39 -29.17 -10.79
C GLU A 226 13.09 -29.95 -10.45
N ASP A 227 13.08 -30.70 -9.34
CA ASP A 227 11.99 -31.60 -8.94
C ASP A 227 11.01 -30.97 -7.93
N ILE A 228 11.09 -29.64 -7.71
CA ILE A 228 10.16 -28.92 -6.84
C ILE A 228 8.79 -28.83 -7.52
N GLU A 229 7.78 -29.34 -6.85
CA GLU A 229 6.39 -29.18 -7.30
C GLU A 229 5.95 -27.70 -7.25
N LYS A 230 5.01 -27.35 -8.13
CA LYS A 230 4.37 -26.04 -8.13
C LYS A 230 3.00 -26.12 -7.48
N VAL A 231 2.67 -25.13 -6.68
CA VAL A 231 1.38 -25.02 -6.01
C VAL A 231 0.61 -23.85 -6.60
N THR A 232 -0.68 -24.10 -6.86
CA THR A 232 -1.62 -23.05 -7.29
C THR A 232 -2.53 -22.69 -6.13
N THR A 233 -2.60 -21.39 -5.82
CA THR A 233 -3.48 -20.83 -4.79
C THR A 233 -4.39 -19.74 -5.39
N THR A 234 -5.50 -19.46 -4.73
CA THR A 234 -6.35 -18.30 -5.04
C THR A 234 -6.43 -17.44 -3.79
N GLN A 235 -6.01 -16.18 -3.92
CA GLN A 235 -5.95 -15.23 -2.82
C GLN A 235 -6.70 -13.95 -3.16
N THR A 236 -7.20 -13.27 -2.14
CA THR A 236 -7.80 -11.94 -2.26
C THR A 236 -6.84 -10.90 -1.70
N LEU A 237 -6.18 -10.18 -2.59
CA LEU A 237 -5.19 -9.16 -2.23
C LEU A 237 -5.88 -7.85 -1.91
N THR A 238 -5.44 -7.19 -0.83
CA THR A 238 -5.93 -5.90 -0.41
C THR A 238 -5.03 -4.77 -0.91
N LEU A 239 -5.64 -3.72 -1.46
CA LEU A 239 -4.94 -2.50 -1.82
C LEU A 239 -5.57 -1.31 -1.10
N THR A 240 -4.73 -0.37 -0.70
CA THR A 240 -5.14 0.91 -0.11
C THR A 240 -4.61 2.07 -0.94
N LYS A 241 -5.34 3.20 -0.88
CA LYS A 241 -4.93 4.42 -1.56
C LYS A 241 -4.10 5.28 -0.63
N GLN A 242 -2.83 5.51 -0.98
CA GLN A 242 -1.91 6.36 -0.24
C GLN A 242 -1.44 7.48 -1.19
N ASP A 243 -1.62 8.74 -0.80
CA ASP A 243 -1.30 9.91 -1.63
C ASP A 243 -1.90 9.85 -3.06
N GLY A 244 -3.12 9.30 -3.16
CA GLY A 244 -3.84 9.13 -4.43
C GLY A 244 -3.38 7.95 -5.30
N LYS A 245 -2.37 7.18 -4.87
CA LYS A 245 -1.86 5.99 -5.57
C LYS A 245 -2.27 4.72 -4.85
N TRP A 246 -2.54 3.67 -5.61
CA TRP A 246 -2.83 2.34 -5.06
C TRP A 246 -1.53 1.65 -4.62
N ARG A 247 -1.55 1.09 -3.41
CA ARG A 247 -0.47 0.26 -2.87
C ARG A 247 -1.04 -1.05 -2.35
N LEU A 248 -0.33 -2.15 -2.59
CA LEU A 248 -0.63 -3.44 -1.98
C LEU A 248 -0.34 -3.40 -0.48
N VAL A 249 -1.21 -4.00 0.29
CA VAL A 249 -0.99 -4.28 1.72
C VAL A 249 -0.20 -5.57 1.81
N VAL A 250 0.89 -5.56 2.58
CA VAL A 250 1.61 -6.79 2.89
C VAL A 250 0.86 -7.48 4.01
N ASP A 251 0.17 -8.54 3.66
CA ASP A 251 -0.59 -9.41 4.57
C ASP A 251 -0.37 -10.87 4.18
N ASP A 252 -0.90 -11.78 4.98
CA ASP A 252 -0.78 -13.23 4.76
C ASP A 252 -1.31 -13.65 3.38
N SER A 253 -2.33 -12.95 2.85
CA SER A 253 -2.89 -13.23 1.53
C SER A 253 -1.87 -12.93 0.43
N LEU A 254 -1.18 -11.78 0.50
CA LEU A 254 -0.14 -11.42 -0.47
C LEU A 254 1.06 -12.36 -0.33
N LYS A 255 1.51 -12.63 0.90
CA LYS A 255 2.63 -13.56 1.16
C LYS A 255 2.31 -14.95 0.63
N ASN A 256 1.10 -15.47 0.88
CA ASN A 256 0.71 -16.80 0.40
C ASN A 256 0.45 -16.84 -1.11
N ALA A 257 0.11 -15.72 -1.75
CA ALA A 257 0.02 -15.64 -3.20
C ALA A 257 1.39 -15.76 -3.88
N ILE A 258 2.45 -15.26 -3.23
CA ILE A 258 3.82 -15.25 -3.76
C ILE A 258 4.61 -16.47 -3.30
N TYR A 259 4.48 -16.85 -2.03
CA TYR A 259 5.21 -17.94 -1.36
C TYR A 259 4.25 -19.02 -0.82
N PRO A 260 3.55 -19.77 -1.68
CA PRO A 260 2.54 -20.72 -1.22
C PRO A 260 3.13 -21.77 -0.28
N GLY A 261 2.52 -21.89 0.92
CA GLY A 261 2.92 -22.85 1.95
C GLY A 261 4.09 -22.44 2.85
N LEU A 262 4.67 -21.24 2.66
CA LEU A 262 5.75 -20.73 3.52
C LEU A 262 5.33 -20.62 4.98
N GLU A 263 4.19 -20.00 5.25
CA GLU A 263 3.64 -19.84 6.59
C GLU A 263 3.42 -21.20 7.30
N ASP A 264 2.91 -22.19 6.57
CA ASP A 264 2.75 -23.55 7.08
C ASP A 264 4.10 -24.19 7.48
N ALA A 265 5.16 -23.94 6.70
CA ALA A 265 6.51 -24.43 7.01
C ALA A 265 7.04 -23.77 8.29
N ILE A 266 6.97 -22.43 8.38
CA ILE A 266 7.41 -21.67 9.56
C ILE A 266 6.68 -22.15 10.82
N ASN A 267 5.35 -22.28 10.75
CA ASN A 267 4.54 -22.77 11.87
C ASN A 267 4.91 -24.20 12.27
N SER A 268 5.24 -25.07 11.31
CA SER A 268 5.67 -26.44 11.56
C SER A 268 7.02 -26.48 12.29
N ILE A 269 7.96 -25.64 11.90
CA ILE A 269 9.28 -25.53 12.53
C ILE A 269 9.16 -24.97 13.95
N ASN A 270 8.38 -23.93 14.16
CA ASN A 270 8.15 -23.34 15.48
C ASN A 270 7.54 -24.34 16.48
N ASN A 271 6.68 -25.25 16.02
CA ASN A 271 6.10 -26.30 16.83
C ASN A 271 7.11 -27.43 17.20
N ILE A 272 8.21 -27.55 16.47
CA ILE A 272 9.26 -28.55 16.75
C ILE A 272 10.29 -28.00 17.75
N VAL A 273 10.56 -26.70 17.70
CA VAL A 273 11.64 -26.04 18.46
C VAL A 273 11.14 -25.43 19.77
N GLY A 274 9.84 -25.11 19.90
CA GLY A 274 9.19 -24.52 21.08
C GLY A 274 8.63 -25.56 22.02
#